data_5eb1145f3238a931e6b60f63d5518a52
#
_entry.id   5eb1145f3238a931e6b60f63d5518a52
#
_cell.length_a   1.000
_cell.length_b   1.000
_cell.length_c   1.000
_cell.angle_alpha   90.00
_cell.angle_beta   90.00
_cell.angle_gamma   90.00
#
_symmetry.space_group_name_H-M   'P 1'
#
loop_
_entity.id
_entity.type
_entity.pdbx_description
1 polymer ?
#
loop_
_entity_poly.entity_id
_entity_poly.type
_entity_poly.pdbx_seq_one_letter_code
_entity_poly.pdbx_strand_id
1 'polypeptide(L)'
;HPEGNVWTHTLETFRYRKPIGHNRGAYDFRLSLGLLLHDVGKPLSASSGSNRFNGHAELGARAANKFLERLGYDAPLIADIHYLVRNHMLPAALPRLPLAKTREIMESPLFPALLELYRCDESSSFKGPDGYYESSAAYQTYLRNRRNPYRLADGKKIGRQNARGGNHGRS
;
A
#
# COMPACT_ATOMS: atom_id res chain seq x y z
N HIS A 1 22.14 0.61 1.84
CA HIS A 1 21.22 -0.22 2.61
C HIS A 1 22.02 -0.99 3.66
N PRO A 2 21.65 -0.97 4.94
CA PRO A 2 22.33 -1.79 5.95
C PRO A 2 22.19 -3.30 5.70
N GLU A 3 21.14 -3.70 4.95
CA GLU A 3 20.84 -5.08 4.56
C GLU A 3 21.60 -5.55 3.29
N GLY A 4 22.50 -4.74 2.73
CA GLY A 4 23.20 -5.03 1.49
C GLY A 4 22.70 -4.23 0.29
N ASN A 5 22.83 -4.78 -0.93
CA ASN A 5 22.34 -4.11 -2.13
C ASN A 5 20.82 -4.29 -2.31
N VAL A 6 20.20 -3.42 -3.12
CA VAL A 6 18.75 -3.42 -3.39
C VAL A 6 18.25 -4.78 -3.89
N TRP A 7 19.04 -5.48 -4.70
CA TRP A 7 18.66 -6.78 -5.25
C TRP A 7 18.58 -7.87 -4.16
N THR A 8 19.57 -7.93 -3.27
CA THR A 8 19.56 -8.87 -2.14
C THR A 8 18.36 -8.63 -1.24
N HIS A 9 18.06 -7.36 -0.91
CA HIS A 9 16.89 -6.99 -0.14
C HIS A 9 15.60 -7.42 -0.86
N THR A 10 15.47 -7.12 -2.16
CA THR A 10 14.30 -7.53 -2.96
C THR A 10 14.07 -9.04 -2.92
N LEU A 11 15.13 -9.84 -3.07
CA LEU A 11 15.01 -11.31 -2.98
C LEU A 11 14.61 -11.78 -1.58
N GLU A 12 15.08 -11.12 -0.54
CA GLU A 12 14.73 -11.47 0.83
C GLU A 12 13.24 -11.23 1.11
N THR A 13 12.62 -10.17 0.56
CA THR A 13 11.18 -9.92 0.74
C THR A 13 10.30 -11.09 0.30
N PHE A 14 10.74 -11.88 -0.69
CA PHE A 14 10.00 -13.03 -1.19
C PHE A 14 9.84 -14.15 -0.16
N ARG A 15 10.75 -14.28 0.79
CA ARG A 15 10.69 -15.29 1.86
C ARG A 15 9.51 -15.07 2.81
N TYR A 16 9.06 -13.84 2.92
CA TYR A 16 7.98 -13.45 3.83
C TYR A 16 6.59 -13.51 3.18
N ARG A 17 6.46 -13.86 1.89
CA ARG A 17 5.16 -14.02 1.24
C ARG A 17 4.35 -15.13 1.89
N LYS A 18 3.05 -14.88 2.05
CA LYS A 18 2.10 -15.90 2.50
C LYS A 18 1.46 -16.58 1.28
N PRO A 19 1.33 -17.93 1.30
CA PRO A 19 0.58 -18.63 0.27
C PRO A 19 -0.90 -18.21 0.25
N ILE A 20 -1.53 -18.30 -0.92
CA ILE A 20 -2.97 -18.06 -1.07
C ILE A 20 -3.74 -19.27 -0.55
N GLY A 21 -4.59 -19.06 0.45
CA GLY A 21 -5.44 -20.10 1.02
C GLY A 21 -4.63 -21.30 1.56
N HIS A 22 -5.09 -22.51 1.26
CA HIS A 22 -4.45 -23.76 1.71
C HIS A 22 -3.39 -24.30 0.74
N ASN A 23 -3.21 -23.67 -0.42
CA ASN A 23 -2.23 -24.10 -1.41
C ASN A 23 -0.87 -23.50 -1.11
N ARG A 24 0.01 -24.25 -0.45
CA ARG A 24 1.35 -23.80 -0.03
C ARG A 24 2.29 -23.39 -1.17
N GLY A 25 1.96 -23.69 -2.42
CA GLY A 25 2.76 -23.32 -3.60
C GLY A 25 2.21 -22.13 -4.39
N ALA A 26 0.99 -21.67 -4.07
CA ALA A 26 0.35 -20.57 -4.80
C ALA A 26 0.56 -19.23 -4.08
N TYR A 27 1.13 -18.28 -4.77
CA TYR A 27 1.33 -16.89 -4.29
C TYR A 27 0.62 -15.91 -5.20
N ASP A 28 0.18 -14.80 -4.65
CA ASP A 28 -0.40 -13.72 -5.44
C ASP A 28 0.65 -13.18 -6.44
N PHE A 29 0.31 -13.26 -7.72
CA PHE A 29 1.20 -12.86 -8.81
C PHE A 29 1.43 -11.34 -8.81
N ARG A 30 0.39 -10.55 -8.52
CA ARG A 30 0.49 -9.08 -8.40
C ARG A 30 1.39 -8.68 -7.25
N LEU A 31 1.21 -9.31 -6.08
CA LEU A 31 2.10 -9.10 -4.94
C LEU A 31 3.54 -9.46 -5.29
N SER A 32 3.75 -10.58 -5.99
CA SER A 32 5.10 -11.03 -6.38
C SER A 32 5.78 -10.05 -7.33
N LEU A 33 5.07 -9.54 -8.35
CA LEU A 33 5.59 -8.49 -9.23
C LEU A 33 5.81 -7.17 -8.49
N GLY A 34 4.88 -6.80 -7.60
CA GLY A 34 5.03 -5.62 -6.75
C GLY A 34 6.30 -5.68 -5.91
N LEU A 35 6.55 -6.81 -5.23
CA LEU A 35 7.78 -7.04 -4.46
C LEU A 35 9.04 -7.00 -5.33
N LEU A 36 8.98 -7.60 -6.53
CA LEU A 36 10.13 -7.58 -7.46
C LEU A 36 10.51 -6.16 -7.88
N LEU A 37 9.51 -5.30 -8.05
CA LEU A 37 9.69 -4.00 -8.69
C LEU A 37 9.59 -2.80 -7.73
N HIS A 38 9.25 -2.99 -6.43
CA HIS A 38 8.98 -1.87 -5.52
C HIS A 38 10.15 -0.89 -5.43
N ASP A 39 11.36 -1.39 -5.44
CA ASP A 39 12.59 -0.62 -5.25
C ASP A 39 13.38 -0.35 -6.55
N VAL A 40 12.86 -0.72 -7.71
CA VAL A 40 13.55 -0.56 -9.01
C VAL A 40 13.89 0.90 -9.33
N GLY A 41 13.24 1.85 -8.68
CA GLY A 41 13.51 3.28 -8.83
C GLY A 41 14.67 3.80 -7.98
N LYS A 42 15.19 3.05 -7.01
CA LYS A 42 16.30 3.51 -6.15
C LYS A 42 17.58 3.88 -6.93
N PRO A 43 18.07 3.04 -7.86
CA PRO A 43 19.21 3.40 -8.69
C PRO A 43 18.94 4.66 -9.56
N LEU A 44 17.71 4.82 -10.04
CA LEU A 44 17.32 5.96 -10.89
C LEU A 44 17.29 7.28 -10.11
N SER A 45 16.92 7.24 -8.82
CA SER A 45 16.89 8.42 -7.96
C SER A 45 18.28 8.80 -7.42
N ALA A 46 19.18 7.85 -7.26
CA ALA A 46 20.54 8.06 -6.77
C ALA A 46 21.39 8.89 -7.74
N SER A 47 21.12 8.80 -9.05
CA SER A 47 21.82 9.57 -10.09
C SER A 47 21.53 11.07 -10.06
N SER A 48 20.55 11.54 -9.28
CA SER A 48 20.19 12.96 -9.13
C SER A 48 20.97 13.71 -8.02
N GLY A 49 22.02 13.10 -7.46
CA GLY A 49 22.96 13.78 -6.54
C GLY A 49 22.47 13.98 -5.11
N SER A 50 21.31 13.45 -4.73
CA SER A 50 20.85 13.46 -3.34
C SER A 50 21.07 12.08 -2.69
N ASN A 51 21.72 12.05 -1.52
CA ASN A 51 21.86 10.85 -0.69
C ASN A 51 20.52 10.32 -0.12
N ARG A 52 19.40 10.89 -0.54
CA ARG A 52 18.05 10.47 -0.20
C ARG A 52 17.37 9.99 -1.46
N PHE A 53 16.85 8.79 -1.43
CA PHE A 53 16.07 8.17 -2.52
C PHE A 53 14.69 8.85 -2.71
N ASN A 54 14.67 10.20 -2.69
CA ASN A 54 13.44 10.97 -2.87
C ASN A 54 12.86 10.70 -4.26
N GLY A 55 11.57 10.35 -4.33
CA GLY A 55 10.89 10.13 -5.60
C GLY A 55 11.15 8.75 -6.24
N HIS A 56 11.92 7.85 -5.60
CA HIS A 56 12.19 6.53 -6.18
C HIS A 56 10.91 5.73 -6.46
N ALA A 57 9.87 5.87 -5.65
CA ALA A 57 8.60 5.17 -5.85
C ALA A 57 7.91 5.60 -7.16
N GLU A 58 7.90 6.89 -7.47
CA GLU A 58 7.34 7.42 -8.72
C GLU A 58 8.18 7.01 -9.93
N LEU A 59 9.50 7.15 -9.83
CA LEU A 59 10.43 6.72 -10.90
C LEU A 59 10.35 5.21 -11.11
N GLY A 60 10.26 4.45 -10.03
CA GLY A 60 10.10 3.00 -10.05
C GLY A 60 8.81 2.56 -10.72
N ALA A 61 7.70 3.20 -10.41
CA ALA A 61 6.41 2.90 -11.03
C ALA A 61 6.44 3.12 -12.55
N ARG A 62 7.06 4.21 -13.01
CA ARG A 62 7.24 4.48 -14.46
C ARG A 62 8.16 3.45 -15.14
N ALA A 63 9.24 3.07 -14.46
CA ALA A 63 10.15 2.05 -14.97
C ALA A 63 9.48 0.67 -15.04
N ALA A 64 8.70 0.32 -14.00
CA ALA A 64 7.92 -0.91 -13.97
C ALA A 64 6.89 -0.98 -15.11
N ASN A 65 6.17 0.11 -15.39
CA ASN A 65 5.23 0.16 -16.53
C ASN A 65 5.93 -0.19 -17.84
N LYS A 66 7.00 0.53 -18.18
CA LYS A 66 7.76 0.30 -19.43
C LYS A 66 8.30 -1.14 -19.51
N PHE A 67 8.74 -1.70 -18.40
CA PHE A 67 9.23 -3.07 -18.33
C PHE A 67 8.12 -4.08 -18.62
N LEU A 68 6.95 -3.93 -17.95
CA LEU A 68 5.82 -4.83 -18.11
C LEU A 68 5.17 -4.71 -19.50
N GLU A 69 5.07 -3.51 -20.06
CA GLU A 69 4.63 -3.29 -21.44
C GLU A 69 5.52 -4.03 -22.47
N ARG A 70 6.85 -3.97 -22.29
CA ARG A 70 7.78 -4.70 -23.15
C ARG A 70 7.67 -6.22 -23.02
N LEU A 71 7.21 -6.72 -21.90
CA LEU A 71 6.94 -8.15 -21.67
C LEU A 71 5.55 -8.57 -22.17
N GLY A 72 4.73 -7.63 -22.68
CA GLY A 72 3.41 -7.92 -23.24
C GLY A 72 2.32 -8.17 -22.20
N TYR A 73 2.49 -7.70 -20.95
CA TYR A 73 1.43 -7.77 -19.96
C TYR A 73 0.28 -6.81 -20.30
N ASP A 74 -0.92 -7.16 -19.86
CA ASP A 74 -2.13 -6.36 -20.11
C ASP A 74 -2.18 -5.07 -19.25
N ALA A 75 -2.91 -4.08 -19.74
CA ALA A 75 -3.02 -2.79 -19.09
C ALA A 75 -3.59 -2.85 -17.64
N PRO A 76 -4.59 -3.70 -17.32
CA PRO A 76 -5.07 -3.86 -15.94
C PRO A 76 -3.96 -4.30 -14.98
N LEU A 77 -3.17 -5.32 -15.33
CA LEU A 77 -2.07 -5.78 -14.48
C LEU A 77 -1.00 -4.69 -14.32
N ILE A 78 -0.65 -3.99 -15.41
CA ILE A 78 0.31 -2.88 -15.36
C ILE A 78 -0.18 -1.79 -14.41
N ALA A 79 -1.46 -1.42 -14.44
CA ALA A 79 -2.05 -0.45 -13.53
C ALA A 79 -2.01 -0.91 -12.07
N ASP A 80 -2.28 -2.19 -11.80
CA ASP A 80 -2.20 -2.78 -10.47
C ASP A 80 -0.77 -2.70 -9.91
N ILE A 81 0.23 -3.07 -10.72
CA ILE A 81 1.64 -3.01 -10.33
C ILE A 81 2.11 -1.56 -10.16
N HIS A 82 1.68 -0.66 -11.05
CA HIS A 82 1.95 0.78 -10.89
C HIS A 82 1.46 1.29 -9.54
N TYR A 83 0.23 0.93 -9.16
CA TYR A 83 -0.33 1.32 -7.85
C TYR A 83 0.53 0.78 -6.70
N LEU A 84 0.91 -0.49 -6.72
CA LEU A 84 1.71 -1.11 -5.68
C LEU A 84 3.08 -0.45 -5.54
N VAL A 85 3.80 -0.29 -6.64
CA VAL A 85 5.16 0.30 -6.67
C VAL A 85 5.13 1.76 -6.26
N ARG A 86 4.18 2.55 -6.80
CA ARG A 86 4.08 3.98 -6.51
C ARG A 86 3.77 4.27 -5.04
N ASN A 87 2.97 3.42 -4.41
CA ASN A 87 2.45 3.66 -3.07
C ASN A 87 3.14 2.83 -1.97
N HIS A 88 4.17 2.04 -2.30
CA HIS A 88 4.76 1.09 -1.34
C HIS A 88 5.27 1.73 -0.03
N MET A 89 5.65 3.01 -0.07
CA MET A 89 6.10 3.76 1.11
C MET A 89 4.94 4.31 1.96
N LEU A 90 3.71 4.37 1.42
CA LEU A 90 2.59 5.01 2.09
C LEU A 90 2.17 4.31 3.39
N PRO A 91 2.12 2.96 3.46
CA PRO A 91 1.73 2.29 4.68
C PRO A 91 2.55 2.74 5.89
N ALA A 92 3.86 2.97 5.76
CA ALA A 92 4.72 3.48 6.83
C ALA A 92 4.26 4.83 7.42
N ALA A 93 3.62 5.66 6.62
CA ALA A 93 3.14 6.97 7.03
C ALA A 93 1.68 6.96 7.53
N LEU A 94 0.94 5.88 7.28
CA LEU A 94 -0.50 5.77 7.54
C LEU A 94 -0.91 6.16 8.97
N PRO A 95 -0.23 5.72 10.04
CA PRO A 95 -0.61 6.06 11.41
C PRO A 95 -0.50 7.54 11.74
N ARG A 96 0.30 8.29 10.96
CA ARG A 96 0.64 9.70 11.22
C ARG A 96 -0.04 10.68 10.27
N LEU A 97 -0.60 10.19 9.16
CA LEU A 97 -1.23 11.04 8.15
C LEU A 97 -2.73 11.25 8.47
N PRO A 98 -3.26 12.48 8.21
CA PRO A 98 -4.69 12.71 8.28
C PRO A 98 -5.46 11.80 7.30
N LEU A 99 -6.63 11.35 7.72
CA LEU A 99 -7.50 10.49 6.91
C LEU A 99 -7.82 11.10 5.53
N ALA A 100 -7.95 12.42 5.44
CA ALA A 100 -8.20 13.11 4.17
C ALA A 100 -7.11 12.85 3.11
N LYS A 101 -5.88 12.54 3.54
CA LYS A 101 -4.75 12.22 2.63
C LYS A 101 -4.60 10.72 2.32
N THR A 102 -5.21 9.86 3.11
CA THR A 102 -4.99 8.41 3.03
C THR A 102 -6.23 7.63 2.62
N ARG A 103 -7.41 8.28 2.70
CA ARG A 103 -8.70 7.65 2.45
C ARG A 103 -8.79 7.02 1.06
N GLU A 104 -8.50 7.78 0.01
CA GLU A 104 -8.60 7.31 -1.37
C GLU A 104 -7.75 6.06 -1.61
N ILE A 105 -6.54 6.05 -1.06
CA ILE A 105 -5.62 4.90 -1.19
C ILE A 105 -6.12 3.70 -0.38
N MET A 106 -6.63 3.92 0.83
CA MET A 106 -7.21 2.84 1.66
C MET A 106 -8.52 2.27 1.09
N GLU A 107 -9.24 3.03 0.28
CA GLU A 107 -10.47 2.58 -0.41
C GLU A 107 -10.17 1.76 -1.66
N SER A 108 -8.95 1.77 -2.16
CA SER A 108 -8.55 0.92 -3.28
C SER A 108 -8.70 -0.57 -2.95
N PRO A 109 -9.25 -1.38 -3.85
CA PRO A 109 -9.30 -2.84 -3.69
C PRO A 109 -7.91 -3.47 -3.61
N LEU A 110 -6.87 -2.77 -4.07
CA LEU A 110 -5.47 -3.21 -4.00
C LEU A 110 -4.79 -2.87 -2.65
N PHE A 111 -5.44 -2.09 -1.78
CA PHE A 111 -4.81 -1.69 -0.52
C PHE A 111 -4.41 -2.87 0.38
N PRO A 112 -5.19 -3.97 0.49
CA PRO A 112 -4.74 -5.15 1.23
C PRO A 112 -3.45 -5.77 0.65
N ALA A 113 -3.30 -5.80 -0.67
CA ALA A 113 -2.07 -6.26 -1.32
C ALA A 113 -0.90 -5.30 -1.08
N LEU A 114 -1.15 -3.99 -1.09
CA LEU A 114 -0.16 -2.96 -0.74
C LEU A 114 0.32 -3.11 0.71
N LEU A 115 -0.60 -3.38 1.63
CA LEU A 115 -0.27 -3.59 3.05
C LEU A 115 0.53 -4.89 3.25
N GLU A 116 0.23 -5.93 2.49
CA GLU A 116 0.98 -7.19 2.51
C GLU A 116 2.39 -7.02 1.88
N LEU A 117 2.51 -6.22 0.81
CA LEU A 117 3.81 -5.84 0.25
C LEU A 117 4.66 -5.16 1.33
N TYR A 118 4.10 -4.16 2.02
CA TYR A 118 4.78 -3.46 3.10
C TYR A 118 5.18 -4.40 4.23
N ARG A 119 4.34 -5.38 4.58
CA ARG A 119 4.69 -6.40 5.59
C ARG A 119 5.90 -7.22 5.17
N CYS A 120 5.98 -7.65 3.91
CA CYS A 120 7.13 -8.40 3.40
C CYS A 120 8.41 -7.56 3.41
N ASP A 121 8.30 -6.30 3.00
CA ASP A 121 9.40 -5.33 2.98
C ASP A 121 9.94 -5.08 4.41
N GLU A 122 9.09 -4.70 5.36
CA GLU A 122 9.46 -4.49 6.76
C GLU A 122 10.05 -5.75 7.40
N SER A 123 9.44 -6.94 7.15
CA SER A 123 9.92 -8.20 7.71
C SER A 123 11.31 -8.61 7.21
N SER A 124 11.71 -8.12 6.03
CA SER A 124 13.05 -8.36 5.46
C SER A 124 14.10 -7.39 5.98
N SER A 125 13.70 -6.37 6.73
CA SER A 125 14.59 -5.40 7.33
C SER A 125 15.05 -5.82 8.73
N PHE A 126 16.21 -5.30 9.18
CA PHE A 126 16.70 -5.55 10.54
C PHE A 126 15.79 -4.98 11.66
N LYS A 127 14.88 -4.06 11.32
CA LYS A 127 13.95 -3.46 12.28
C LYS A 127 12.75 -4.34 12.57
N GLY A 128 12.50 -5.34 11.71
CA GLY A 128 11.32 -6.19 11.84
C GLY A 128 10.01 -5.48 11.45
N PRO A 129 8.85 -6.16 11.62
CA PRO A 129 7.57 -5.74 11.06
C PRO A 129 6.74 -4.79 11.95
N ASP A 130 7.33 -4.07 12.90
CA ASP A 130 6.57 -3.22 13.85
C ASP A 130 5.76 -2.14 13.14
N GLY A 131 6.33 -1.47 12.12
CA GLY A 131 5.64 -0.49 11.30
C GLY A 131 4.43 -1.06 10.57
N TYR A 132 4.51 -2.31 10.13
CA TYR A 132 3.36 -3.00 9.55
C TYR A 132 2.22 -3.17 10.57
N TYR A 133 2.50 -3.57 11.80
CA TYR A 133 1.45 -3.75 12.80
C TYR A 133 0.74 -2.44 13.14
N GLU A 134 1.49 -1.33 13.26
CA GLU A 134 0.91 0.01 13.44
C GLU A 134 0.00 0.40 12.27
N SER A 135 0.45 0.21 11.05
CA SER A 135 -0.29 0.53 9.83
C SER A 135 -1.52 -0.35 9.65
N SER A 136 -1.41 -1.64 9.96
CA SER A 136 -2.52 -2.58 9.96
C SER A 136 -3.59 -2.19 10.98
N ALA A 137 -3.20 -1.79 12.20
CA ALA A 137 -4.11 -1.32 13.23
C ALA A 137 -4.86 -0.05 12.80
N ALA A 138 -4.17 0.90 12.15
CA ALA A 138 -4.77 2.11 11.59
C ALA A 138 -5.82 1.77 10.52
N TYR A 139 -5.50 0.88 9.59
CA TYR A 139 -6.42 0.42 8.56
C TYR A 139 -7.63 -0.32 9.13
N GLN A 140 -7.44 -1.23 10.09
CA GLN A 140 -8.55 -1.91 10.76
C GLN A 140 -9.47 -0.94 11.51
N THR A 141 -8.91 0.10 12.10
CA THR A 141 -9.69 1.16 12.76
C THR A 141 -10.53 1.94 11.74
N TYR A 142 -9.95 2.28 10.59
CA TYR A 142 -10.66 2.90 9.47
C TYR A 142 -11.84 2.02 9.01
N LEU A 143 -11.62 0.73 8.78
CA LEU A 143 -12.68 -0.18 8.33
C LEU A 143 -13.81 -0.32 9.36
N ARG A 144 -13.49 -0.38 10.65
CA ARG A 144 -14.50 -0.42 11.73
C ARG A 144 -15.34 0.86 11.76
N ASN A 145 -14.69 2.02 11.65
CA ASN A 145 -15.40 3.30 11.65
C ASN A 145 -16.32 3.43 10.42
N ARG A 146 -15.84 3.03 9.25
CA ARG A 146 -16.64 3.05 8.00
C ARG A 146 -17.88 2.17 8.09
N ARG A 147 -17.83 1.05 8.81
CA ARG A 147 -18.97 0.14 9.01
C ARG A 147 -19.92 0.58 10.11
N ASN A 148 -19.54 1.55 10.92
CA ASN A 148 -20.35 2.01 12.04
C ASN A 148 -21.32 3.12 11.61
N PRO A 149 -22.67 2.90 11.63
CA PRO A 149 -23.64 3.88 11.18
C PRO A 149 -23.67 5.15 12.05
N TYR A 150 -23.06 5.14 13.21
CA TYR A 150 -23.02 6.26 14.15
C TYR A 150 -21.69 7.02 14.15
N ARG A 151 -20.78 6.67 13.26
CA ARG A 151 -19.46 7.30 13.13
C ARG A 151 -19.14 7.67 11.69
N LEU A 152 -18.42 8.77 11.53
CA LEU A 152 -17.73 9.09 10.30
C LEU A 152 -16.48 8.20 10.15
N ALA A 153 -15.93 8.12 8.95
CA ALA A 153 -14.74 7.31 8.68
C ALA A 153 -13.51 7.73 9.52
N ASP A 154 -13.46 9.01 9.94
CA ASP A 154 -12.45 9.56 10.84
C ASP A 154 -12.69 9.23 12.33
N GLY A 155 -13.76 8.48 12.63
CA GLY A 155 -14.12 8.05 13.97
C GLY A 155 -14.97 9.05 14.77
N LYS A 156 -15.25 10.25 14.23
CA LYS A 156 -16.14 11.20 14.89
C LYS A 156 -17.58 10.70 14.91
N LYS A 157 -18.28 10.97 16.01
CA LYS A 157 -19.71 10.65 16.11
C LYS A 157 -20.52 11.52 15.14
N ILE A 158 -21.48 10.90 14.45
CA ILE A 158 -22.47 11.66 13.67
C ILE A 158 -23.37 12.38 14.66
N GLY A 159 -23.34 13.73 14.65
CA GLY A 159 -24.16 14.55 15.56
C GLY A 159 -25.66 14.31 15.31
N ARG A 160 -26.48 14.38 16.36
CA ARG A 160 -27.94 14.15 16.33
C ARG A 160 -28.73 15.16 15.47
N GLN A 161 -28.09 16.14 14.85
CA GLN A 161 -28.79 17.23 14.13
C GLN A 161 -29.35 16.85 12.74
N ASN A 162 -28.90 15.76 12.12
CA ASN A 162 -29.37 15.38 10.78
C ASN A 162 -30.52 14.36 10.76
N ALA A 163 -31.04 13.95 11.91
CA ALA A 163 -32.17 13.00 11.99
C ALA A 163 -33.56 13.67 12.05
N ARG A 164 -33.67 15.00 11.99
CA ARG A 164 -34.93 15.74 12.10
C ARG A 164 -35.38 16.51 10.83
N GLY A 165 -34.80 16.17 9.70
CA GLY A 165 -35.12 16.83 8.42
C GLY A 165 -36.01 16.00 7.47
N GLY A 166 -37.10 15.38 7.96
CA GLY A 166 -37.93 14.55 7.08
C GLY A 166 -39.34 14.33 7.60
N ASN A 167 -40.05 15.38 8.00
CA ASN A 167 -41.50 15.29 8.07
C ASN A 167 -42.15 16.66 8.27
N HIS A 168 -42.46 17.39 7.21
CA HIS A 168 -43.54 18.39 7.20
C HIS A 168 -43.94 18.63 5.73
N GLY A 169 -45.09 18.11 5.36
CA GLY A 169 -45.71 18.37 4.06
C GLY A 169 -46.91 17.49 3.81
N ARG A 170 -47.94 17.57 4.68
CA ARG A 170 -49.33 17.26 4.32
C ARG A 170 -50.19 18.35 4.87
N SER A 171 -50.68 19.18 4.00
CA SER A 171 -51.98 19.86 4.05
C SER A 171 -52.35 20.20 2.62
#